data_f36afb87ce22a80c47cb820774d5d551
#
_entry.id   f36afb87ce22a80c47cb820774d5d551
#
_cell.length_a   1.000
_cell.length_b   1.000
_cell.length_c   1.000
_cell.angle_alpha   90.00
_cell.angle_beta   90.00
_cell.angle_gamma   90.00
#
_symmetry.space_group_name_H-M   'P 1'
#
loop_
_entity.id
_entity.type
_entity.pdbx_description
1 polymer ?
#
loop_
_entity_poly.entity_id
_entity_poly.type
_entity_poly.pdbx_seq_one_letter_code
_entity_poly.pdbx_strand_id
1 'polypeptide(L)'
;MSRPTEPFDRWHKTYPKPERGDTPCRCGTPKRPLYPSADHGRGRRWQARYTDAAGKERRVCLITWEEARKRLNAACSEFKEPAPERNDASNVRVAFHAMEMIRRKRSKNRNPRTTNTYESHLRNHILPFAGHRLAGTLRRRDSMTFVDHLIGKPGLDSAHTVHQIFKTWRILMHYMLDEDVPLPPNIVARIELPDVTPRVTVPLSPSQVSAVAAAMRKVAPRYEALIWLGACAGLRQGEAFGLKRSQVVWDQDLLRVAEQRQQGNAVRLKTKASYATLPVDHFLIQRLAQHTALHSEPPPVTPQAERRRRARGYIEPPDEGLLVTNRFGRPVLDSDFHEKWRKAVRLAGLPERTRFHDLKHFYTTALGASGKHDPKTVQALSRHAEFSETWDTYAHPPLAVEGVTVAVFRTVFSHIDAPLAAS
;
A
#
# COMPACT_ATOMS: atom_id res chain seq x y z
N MET A 1 7.03 17.74 -9.74
CA MET A 1 7.06 17.01 -11.03
C MET A 1 7.74 15.67 -10.79
N SER A 2 7.06 14.56 -11.03
CA SER A 2 7.64 13.22 -10.93
C SER A 2 8.73 13.10 -11.97
N ARG A 3 9.95 12.75 -11.59
CA ARG A 3 11.02 12.42 -12.54
C ARG A 3 10.54 11.24 -13.37
N PRO A 4 10.58 11.30 -14.71
CA PRO A 4 10.31 10.13 -15.51
C PRO A 4 11.37 9.09 -15.21
N THR A 5 10.94 7.97 -14.64
CA THR A 5 11.79 6.80 -14.35
C THR A 5 12.14 6.01 -15.60
N GLU A 6 11.51 6.37 -16.73
CA GLU A 6 11.66 5.68 -18.01
C GLU A 6 11.94 6.68 -19.14
N PRO A 7 12.64 6.22 -20.21
CA PRO A 7 12.86 7.03 -21.40
C PRO A 7 11.53 7.45 -22.06
N PHE A 8 11.45 8.70 -22.47
CA PHE A 8 10.29 9.24 -23.17
C PHE A 8 10.38 8.94 -24.66
N ASP A 9 9.30 8.38 -25.23
CA ASP A 9 9.19 8.12 -26.67
C ASP A 9 8.69 9.39 -27.39
N ARG A 10 9.58 10.09 -28.08
CA ARG A 10 9.25 11.31 -28.81
C ARG A 10 8.43 11.08 -30.07
N TRP A 11 8.57 9.90 -30.66
CA TRP A 11 7.91 9.58 -31.93
C TRP A 11 6.44 9.25 -31.76
N HIS A 12 5.98 8.93 -30.55
CA HIS A 12 4.60 8.53 -30.32
C HIS A 12 3.92 9.38 -29.25
N LYS A 13 2.62 9.55 -29.42
CA LYS A 13 1.78 10.31 -28.48
C LYS A 13 1.63 9.54 -27.17
N THR A 14 1.87 10.21 -26.05
CA THR A 14 1.63 9.65 -24.69
C THR A 14 0.14 9.51 -24.44
N TYR A 15 -0.67 10.41 -24.98
CA TYR A 15 -2.13 10.43 -24.83
C TYR A 15 -2.79 10.55 -26.21
N PRO A 16 -2.89 9.46 -26.99
CA PRO A 16 -3.55 9.46 -28.29
C PRO A 16 -5.07 9.67 -28.12
N LYS A 17 -5.69 10.26 -29.11
CA LYS A 17 -7.14 10.51 -29.18
C LYS A 17 -7.72 9.89 -30.46
N PRO A 18 -7.92 8.57 -30.51
CA PRO A 18 -8.46 7.89 -31.70
C PRO A 18 -9.81 8.44 -32.13
N GLU A 19 -10.65 8.84 -31.15
CA GLU A 19 -11.97 9.46 -31.37
C GLU A 19 -11.90 10.83 -32.06
N ARG A 20 -10.70 11.45 -32.14
CA ARG A 20 -10.43 12.72 -32.81
C ARG A 20 -9.57 12.55 -34.07
N GLY A 21 -9.49 11.32 -34.60
CA GLY A 21 -8.82 11.02 -35.85
C GLY A 21 -7.35 10.64 -35.78
N ASP A 22 -6.81 10.35 -34.58
CA ASP A 22 -5.48 9.77 -34.49
C ASP A 22 -5.47 8.36 -35.06
N THR A 23 -4.63 8.08 -36.05
CA THR A 23 -4.45 6.76 -36.65
C THR A 23 -3.14 6.12 -36.18
N PRO A 24 -3.13 4.80 -35.92
CA PRO A 24 -1.92 4.10 -35.47
C PRO A 24 -0.90 3.98 -36.59
N CYS A 25 0.39 4.08 -36.25
CA CYS A 25 1.50 3.85 -37.16
C CYS A 25 1.96 2.39 -37.17
N ARG A 26 2.83 2.04 -38.13
CA ARG A 26 3.40 0.69 -38.27
C ARG A 26 4.43 0.33 -37.17
N CYS A 27 4.80 1.25 -36.31
CA CYS A 27 5.75 0.98 -35.20
C CYS A 27 5.14 0.15 -34.07
N GLY A 28 3.81 0.13 -33.96
CA GLY A 28 3.07 -0.63 -32.98
C GLY A 28 2.63 -2.00 -33.52
N THR A 29 1.94 -2.74 -32.66
CA THR A 29 1.28 -4.00 -33.03
C THR A 29 -0.25 -3.83 -32.90
N PRO A 30 -1.08 -4.69 -33.53
CA PRO A 30 -2.53 -4.63 -33.36
C PRO A 30 -2.99 -4.68 -31.89
N LYS A 31 -2.21 -5.35 -31.02
CA LYS A 31 -2.49 -5.44 -29.58
C LYS A 31 -1.96 -4.25 -28.77
N ARG A 32 -0.99 -3.49 -29.33
CA ARG A 32 -0.42 -2.29 -28.72
C ARG A 32 -0.16 -1.24 -29.82
N PRO A 33 -1.21 -0.60 -30.29
CA PRO A 33 -1.07 0.42 -31.33
C PRO A 33 -0.31 1.62 -30.79
N LEU A 34 0.61 2.16 -31.60
CA LEU A 34 1.34 3.40 -31.31
C LEU A 34 0.87 4.47 -32.28
N TYR A 35 0.67 5.67 -31.77
CA TYR A 35 0.12 6.79 -32.53
C TYR A 35 1.20 7.84 -32.76
N PRO A 36 1.43 8.28 -33.99
CA PRO A 36 2.53 9.17 -34.30
C PRO A 36 2.34 10.55 -33.67
N SER A 37 3.44 11.10 -33.16
CA SER A 37 3.55 12.49 -32.74
C SER A 37 3.99 13.36 -33.94
N ALA A 38 4.09 14.69 -33.77
CA ALA A 38 4.64 15.58 -34.76
C ALA A 38 6.12 15.29 -35.11
N ASP A 39 6.84 14.64 -34.18
CA ASP A 39 8.26 14.26 -34.32
C ASP A 39 8.46 12.87 -34.90
N HIS A 40 7.39 12.15 -35.26
CA HIS A 40 7.47 10.77 -35.74
C HIS A 40 8.38 10.64 -36.97
N GLY A 41 9.38 9.75 -36.85
CA GLY A 41 10.38 9.54 -37.91
C GLY A 41 11.43 10.65 -38.03
N ARG A 42 11.40 11.70 -37.22
CA ARG A 42 12.36 12.80 -37.25
C ARG A 42 13.33 12.76 -36.08
N GLY A 43 14.62 12.67 -36.38
CA GLY A 43 15.68 12.65 -35.37
C GLY A 43 15.66 11.41 -34.50
N ARG A 44 16.27 11.51 -33.29
CA ARG A 44 16.40 10.39 -32.32
C ARG A 44 15.10 10.17 -31.59
N ARG A 45 14.67 8.91 -31.51
CA ARG A 45 13.37 8.52 -30.97
C ARG A 45 13.25 8.70 -29.46
N TRP A 46 14.27 8.27 -28.70
CA TRP A 46 14.20 8.20 -27.25
C TRP A 46 14.80 9.42 -26.57
N GLN A 47 14.18 9.93 -25.54
CA GLN A 47 14.65 11.10 -24.80
C GLN A 47 14.79 10.75 -23.31
N ALA A 48 16.00 10.92 -22.78
CA ALA A 48 16.27 10.96 -21.37
C ALA A 48 16.04 12.39 -20.83
N ARG A 49 15.13 12.54 -19.88
CA ARG A 49 14.84 13.81 -19.18
C ARG A 49 15.23 13.68 -17.74
N TYR A 50 16.12 14.52 -17.28
CA TYR A 50 16.58 14.51 -15.88
C TYR A 50 16.99 15.92 -15.45
N THR A 51 17.02 16.13 -14.14
CA THR A 51 17.56 17.36 -13.54
C THR A 51 19.00 17.10 -13.13
N ASP A 52 19.93 17.92 -13.57
CA ASP A 52 21.35 17.80 -13.20
C ASP A 52 21.60 18.27 -11.76
N ALA A 53 22.84 18.08 -11.27
CA ALA A 53 23.23 18.46 -9.92
C ALA A 53 23.06 19.97 -9.61
N ALA A 54 23.02 20.82 -10.66
CA ALA A 54 22.76 22.24 -10.54
C ALA A 54 21.27 22.60 -10.52
N GLY A 55 20.37 21.61 -10.53
CA GLY A 55 18.93 21.84 -10.54
C GLY A 55 18.34 22.15 -11.93
N LYS A 56 19.17 22.11 -13.00
CA LYS A 56 18.74 22.42 -14.36
C LYS A 56 18.19 21.18 -15.06
N GLU A 57 17.01 21.30 -15.70
CA GLU A 57 16.44 20.23 -16.51
C GLU A 57 17.32 20.01 -17.77
N ARG A 58 17.71 18.76 -17.98
CA ARG A 58 18.45 18.27 -19.14
C ARG A 58 17.57 17.33 -19.96
N ARG A 59 17.68 17.47 -21.28
CA ARG A 59 16.97 16.62 -22.25
C ARG A 59 17.99 16.12 -23.27
N VAL A 60 18.23 14.82 -23.27
CA VAL A 60 19.20 14.16 -24.17
C VAL A 60 18.42 13.19 -25.05
N CYS A 61 18.51 13.39 -26.39
CA CYS A 61 17.88 12.50 -27.35
C CYS A 61 18.85 11.42 -27.79
N LEU A 62 18.40 10.16 -27.83
CA LEU A 62 19.18 8.96 -28.06
C LEU A 62 18.48 8.05 -29.06
N ILE A 63 19.23 7.16 -29.73
CA ILE A 63 18.69 6.31 -30.79
C ILE A 63 17.91 5.16 -30.19
N THR A 64 18.45 4.50 -29.15
CA THR A 64 17.86 3.33 -28.53
C THR A 64 17.27 3.64 -27.14
N TRP A 65 16.28 2.85 -26.75
CA TRP A 65 15.69 2.93 -25.41
C TRP A 65 16.72 2.58 -24.33
N GLU A 66 17.60 1.61 -24.60
CA GLU A 66 18.63 1.17 -23.67
C GLU A 66 19.67 2.26 -23.38
N GLU A 67 20.11 2.98 -24.41
CA GLU A 67 20.99 4.15 -24.24
C GLU A 67 20.31 5.24 -23.39
N ALA A 68 19.04 5.53 -23.67
CA ALA A 68 18.30 6.54 -22.93
C ALA A 68 18.10 6.11 -21.46
N ARG A 69 17.85 4.83 -21.21
CA ARG A 69 17.76 4.26 -19.85
C ARG A 69 19.10 4.27 -19.12
N LYS A 70 20.18 3.90 -19.84
CA LYS A 70 21.56 3.98 -19.30
C LYS A 70 21.92 5.41 -18.91
N ARG A 71 21.54 6.40 -19.73
CA ARG A 71 21.75 7.82 -19.42
C ARG A 71 20.93 8.29 -18.22
N LEU A 72 19.68 7.87 -18.09
CA LEU A 72 18.86 8.15 -16.90
C LEU A 72 19.47 7.52 -15.64
N ASN A 73 19.90 6.26 -15.73
CA ASN A 73 20.54 5.57 -14.62
C ASN A 73 21.87 6.24 -14.25
N ALA A 74 22.67 6.66 -15.24
CA ALA A 74 23.90 7.41 -15.01
C ALA A 74 23.61 8.76 -14.35
N ALA A 75 22.63 9.51 -14.84
CA ALA A 75 22.22 10.76 -14.21
C ALA A 75 21.66 10.54 -12.78
N CYS A 76 21.02 9.40 -12.52
CA CYS A 76 20.66 9.00 -11.16
C CYS A 76 21.85 8.58 -10.33
N SER A 77 22.94 8.06 -10.95
CA SER A 77 24.17 7.66 -10.28
C SER A 77 25.20 8.81 -10.20
N GLU A 78 25.10 9.84 -11.04
CA GLU A 78 25.82 11.11 -10.91
C GLU A 78 25.34 11.94 -9.71
N PHE A 79 24.18 11.60 -9.10
CA PHE A 79 23.87 11.89 -7.70
C PHE A 79 24.67 10.98 -6.72
N LYS A 80 25.65 10.20 -7.20
CA LYS A 80 26.68 9.64 -6.37
C LYS A 80 27.60 10.77 -5.94
N GLU A 81 27.51 11.05 -4.69
CA GLU A 81 28.29 11.89 -3.84
C GLU A 81 29.71 12.18 -4.30
N PRO A 82 30.16 13.42 -4.17
CA PRO A 82 31.56 13.61 -3.82
C PRO A 82 31.77 12.89 -2.48
N ALA A 83 32.78 12.02 -2.41
CA ALA A 83 33.21 11.41 -1.15
C ALA A 83 33.35 12.52 -0.11
N PRO A 84 32.84 12.36 1.11
CA PRO A 84 32.93 13.40 2.12
C PRO A 84 34.39 13.64 2.42
N GLU A 85 34.89 14.85 2.19
CA GLU A 85 36.09 15.30 2.83
C GLU A 85 35.87 15.13 4.33
N ARG A 86 36.59 14.17 4.92
CA ARG A 86 36.55 13.94 6.36
C ARG A 86 36.97 15.25 7.03
N ASN A 87 36.08 15.84 7.83
CA ASN A 87 36.40 16.53 9.08
C ASN A 87 35.37 17.52 9.61
N ASP A 88 34.22 17.72 8.96
CA ASP A 88 33.18 18.53 9.61
C ASP A 88 31.77 18.08 9.19
N ALA A 89 31.05 17.43 10.11
CA ALA A 89 29.69 17.02 9.91
C ALA A 89 28.77 18.21 9.56
N SER A 90 29.18 19.44 9.88
CA SER A 90 28.48 20.68 9.54
C SER A 90 28.49 21.00 8.05
N ASN A 91 29.56 20.61 7.34
CA ASN A 91 29.78 20.88 5.91
C ASN A 91 29.14 19.80 4.98
N VAL A 92 28.52 18.79 5.56
CA VAL A 92 27.86 17.75 4.79
C VAL A 92 26.43 18.17 4.44
N ARG A 93 25.98 17.85 3.22
CA ARG A 93 24.63 18.19 2.77
C ARG A 93 23.58 17.33 3.47
N VAL A 94 22.40 17.90 3.69
CA VAL A 94 21.22 17.19 4.24
C VAL A 94 20.91 15.91 3.45
N ALA A 95 21.11 15.92 2.13
CA ALA A 95 20.90 14.75 1.28
C ALA A 95 21.75 13.55 1.69
N PHE A 96 23.01 13.75 2.07
CA PHE A 96 23.87 12.68 2.56
C PHE A 96 23.33 12.04 3.84
N HIS A 97 23.02 12.85 4.85
CA HIS A 97 22.46 12.36 6.12
C HIS A 97 21.12 11.64 5.92
N ALA A 98 20.29 12.11 4.99
CA ALA A 98 19.04 11.44 4.65
C ALA A 98 19.25 10.03 4.08
N MET A 99 20.25 9.85 3.21
CA MET A 99 20.60 8.55 2.62
C MET A 99 21.19 7.61 3.67
N GLU A 100 22.11 8.11 4.52
CA GLU A 100 22.69 7.32 5.60
C GLU A 100 21.64 6.90 6.63
N MET A 101 20.71 7.78 6.98
CA MET A 101 19.58 7.43 7.84
C MET A 101 18.77 6.27 7.25
N ILE A 102 18.48 6.29 5.95
CA ILE A 102 17.74 5.20 5.30
C ILE A 102 18.58 3.92 5.29
N ARG A 103 19.86 3.98 4.96
CA ARG A 103 20.78 2.85 4.99
C ARG A 103 20.78 2.17 6.36
N ARG A 104 20.92 2.94 7.46
CA ARG A 104 20.89 2.43 8.83
C ARG A 104 19.52 1.85 9.22
N LYS A 105 18.40 2.45 8.74
CA LYS A 105 17.08 1.91 9.01
C LYS A 105 16.85 0.57 8.29
N ARG A 106 17.40 0.40 7.09
CA ARG A 106 17.37 -0.87 6.34
C ARG A 106 18.21 -1.94 7.02
N SER A 107 19.44 -1.62 7.45
CA SER A 107 20.32 -2.59 8.13
C SER A 107 19.76 -3.09 9.47
N LYS A 108 18.99 -2.27 10.19
CA LYS A 108 18.30 -2.66 11.44
C LYS A 108 17.04 -3.50 11.21
N ASN A 109 16.85 -4.05 10.01
CA ASN A 109 15.76 -4.98 9.65
C ASN A 109 14.35 -4.45 10.01
N ARG A 110 14.15 -3.14 9.85
CA ARG A 110 12.84 -2.52 10.08
C ARG A 110 11.89 -2.86 8.94
N ASN A 111 10.60 -2.81 9.23
CA ASN A 111 9.57 -3.12 8.23
C ASN A 111 9.81 -2.34 6.92
N PRO A 112 9.98 -3.02 5.78
CA PRO A 112 10.30 -2.39 4.50
C PRO A 112 9.31 -1.28 4.12
N ARG A 113 8.02 -1.44 4.44
CA ARG A 113 6.99 -0.43 4.16
C ARG A 113 7.26 0.89 4.87
N THR A 114 7.71 0.85 6.13
CA THR A 114 8.04 2.06 6.89
C THR A 114 9.25 2.78 6.27
N THR A 115 10.27 2.02 5.89
CA THR A 115 11.47 2.58 5.24
C THR A 115 11.12 3.17 3.86
N ASN A 116 10.30 2.48 3.07
CA ASN A 116 9.83 2.98 1.78
C ASN A 116 8.98 4.27 1.94
N THR A 117 8.20 4.38 3.02
CA THR A 117 7.46 5.61 3.33
C THR A 117 8.42 6.77 3.62
N TYR A 118 9.46 6.54 4.44
CA TYR A 118 10.47 7.58 4.69
C TYR A 118 11.20 7.97 3.40
N GLU A 119 11.58 7.02 2.56
CA GLU A 119 12.20 7.31 1.27
C GLU A 119 11.29 8.13 0.34
N SER A 120 10.01 7.80 0.31
CA SER A 120 9.03 8.57 -0.45
C SER A 120 8.93 10.00 0.05
N HIS A 121 8.85 10.20 1.38
CA HIS A 121 8.81 11.54 1.99
C HIS A 121 10.11 12.32 1.72
N LEU A 122 11.25 11.67 1.86
CA LEU A 122 12.54 12.28 1.55
C LEU A 122 12.60 12.71 0.09
N ARG A 123 12.36 11.79 -0.84
CA ARG A 123 12.48 12.03 -2.28
C ARG A 123 11.54 13.11 -2.80
N ASN A 124 10.28 13.08 -2.35
CA ASN A 124 9.22 13.90 -2.95
C ASN A 124 9.04 15.26 -2.26
N HIS A 125 9.52 15.41 -1.02
CA HIS A 125 9.24 16.59 -0.21
C HIS A 125 10.48 17.18 0.46
N ILE A 126 11.27 16.38 1.18
CA ILE A 126 12.36 16.88 2.03
C ILE A 126 13.59 17.26 1.20
N LEU A 127 14.06 16.36 0.32
CA LEU A 127 15.24 16.62 -0.50
C LEU A 127 15.06 17.74 -1.52
N PRO A 128 13.90 17.90 -2.18
CA PRO A 128 13.66 19.08 -3.02
C PRO A 128 13.72 20.39 -2.25
N PHE A 129 13.31 20.41 -0.98
CA PHE A 129 13.34 21.61 -0.13
C PHE A 129 14.73 21.90 0.46
N ALA A 130 15.37 20.92 1.08
CA ALA A 130 16.56 21.14 1.88
C ALA A 130 17.76 20.26 1.50
N GLY A 131 17.63 19.31 0.58
CA GLY A 131 18.68 18.32 0.28
C GLY A 131 19.99 18.91 -0.19
N HIS A 132 19.97 20.05 -0.86
CA HIS A 132 21.14 20.77 -1.38
C HIS A 132 21.87 21.62 -0.31
N ARG A 133 21.22 21.86 0.83
CA ARG A 133 21.75 22.72 1.90
C ARG A 133 22.78 21.97 2.74
N LEU A 134 23.74 22.72 3.29
CA LEU A 134 24.66 22.19 4.32
C LEU A 134 23.88 21.96 5.62
N ALA A 135 24.04 20.78 6.22
CA ALA A 135 23.28 20.37 7.39
C ALA A 135 23.46 21.33 8.57
N GLY A 136 24.68 21.73 8.88
CA GLY A 136 25.01 22.64 9.97
C GLY A 136 24.45 24.08 9.83
N THR A 137 23.93 24.44 8.63
CA THR A 137 23.31 25.76 8.41
C THR A 137 21.84 25.80 8.76
N LEU A 138 21.20 24.66 9.01
CA LEU A 138 19.77 24.60 9.32
C LEU A 138 19.45 25.25 10.67
N ARG A 139 18.33 25.93 10.74
CA ARG A 139 17.83 26.59 11.94
C ARG A 139 16.36 26.24 12.15
N ARG A 140 15.83 26.49 13.35
CA ARG A 140 14.40 26.25 13.68
C ARG A 140 13.45 26.89 12.65
N ARG A 141 13.79 28.06 12.14
CA ARG A 141 13.01 28.75 11.09
C ARG A 141 12.84 27.88 9.85
N ASP A 142 13.84 27.09 9.47
CA ASP A 142 13.76 26.22 8.30
C ASP A 142 12.72 25.11 8.48
N SER A 143 12.54 24.62 9.72
CA SER A 143 11.46 23.67 10.01
C SER A 143 10.07 24.31 9.91
N MET A 144 9.94 25.58 10.28
CA MET A 144 8.68 26.34 10.11
C MET A 144 8.40 26.55 8.62
N THR A 145 9.36 27.10 7.89
CA THR A 145 9.24 27.33 6.43
C THR A 145 8.98 26.03 5.66
N PHE A 146 9.51 24.88 6.16
CA PHE A 146 9.19 23.58 5.56
C PHE A 146 7.71 23.21 5.70
N VAL A 147 7.10 23.49 6.84
CA VAL A 147 5.65 23.27 7.03
C VAL A 147 4.85 24.18 6.10
N ASP A 148 5.19 25.46 6.00
CA ASP A 148 4.53 26.40 5.08
C ASP A 148 4.65 25.95 3.63
N HIS A 149 5.85 25.46 3.24
CA HIS A 149 6.09 24.88 1.93
C HIS A 149 5.22 23.64 1.65
N LEU A 150 5.00 22.78 2.65
CA LEU A 150 4.13 21.61 2.51
C LEU A 150 2.65 22.02 2.37
N ILE A 151 2.19 22.99 3.15
CA ILE A 151 0.82 23.51 3.10
C ILE A 151 0.54 24.15 1.73
N GLY A 152 1.48 24.93 1.22
CA GLY A 152 1.36 25.60 -0.09
C GLY A 152 1.60 24.68 -1.29
N LYS A 153 1.89 23.39 -1.09
CA LYS A 153 2.25 22.48 -2.18
C LYS A 153 1.01 21.96 -2.90
N PRO A 154 0.82 22.21 -4.21
CA PRO A 154 -0.30 21.71 -4.98
C PRO A 154 -0.42 20.18 -4.90
N GLY A 155 -1.64 19.68 -4.64
CA GLY A 155 -1.92 18.25 -4.52
C GLY A 155 -1.53 17.62 -3.18
N LEU A 156 -1.19 18.43 -2.17
CA LEU A 156 -0.94 18.00 -0.79
C LEU A 156 -2.00 18.58 0.15
N ASP A 157 -3.26 18.24 -0.07
CA ASP A 157 -4.40 18.87 0.62
C ASP A 157 -4.71 18.27 1.99
N SER A 158 -4.01 17.20 2.38
CA SER A 158 -4.27 16.48 3.63
C SER A 158 -3.36 16.92 4.76
N ALA A 159 -3.91 17.60 5.80
CA ALA A 159 -3.20 17.93 7.04
C ALA A 159 -2.53 16.68 7.65
N HIS A 160 -3.21 15.51 7.66
CA HIS A 160 -2.61 14.25 8.13
C HIS A 160 -1.34 13.88 7.35
N THR A 161 -1.33 14.08 6.03
CA THR A 161 -0.14 13.80 5.20
C THR A 161 0.99 14.76 5.52
N VAL A 162 0.70 16.05 5.76
CA VAL A 162 1.69 17.03 6.21
C VAL A 162 2.34 16.57 7.53
N HIS A 163 1.53 16.12 8.50
CA HIS A 163 2.03 15.56 9.76
C HIS A 163 2.96 14.37 9.56
N GLN A 164 2.62 13.45 8.66
CA GLN A 164 3.45 12.26 8.39
C GLN A 164 4.78 12.63 7.71
N ILE A 165 4.78 13.60 6.80
CA ILE A 165 5.99 14.11 6.15
C ILE A 165 6.85 14.85 7.19
N PHE A 166 6.25 15.71 8.01
CA PHE A 166 6.96 16.42 9.06
C PHE A 166 7.51 15.48 10.14
N LYS A 167 6.83 14.37 10.45
CA LYS A 167 7.39 13.31 11.30
C LYS A 167 8.68 12.74 10.71
N THR A 168 8.77 12.57 9.39
CA THR A 168 10.00 12.10 8.74
C THR A 168 11.09 13.18 8.80
N TRP A 169 10.73 14.46 8.62
CA TRP A 169 11.64 15.59 8.82
C TRP A 169 12.22 15.57 10.25
N ARG A 170 11.36 15.46 11.26
CA ARG A 170 11.78 15.36 12.68
C ARG A 170 12.76 14.21 12.92
N ILE A 171 12.48 13.03 12.34
CA ILE A 171 13.36 11.87 12.45
C ILE A 171 14.72 12.15 11.80
N LEU A 172 14.77 12.85 10.67
CA LEU A 172 16.02 13.24 10.02
C LEU A 172 16.81 14.25 10.85
N MET A 173 16.13 15.26 11.43
CA MET A 173 16.80 16.24 12.30
C MET A 173 17.41 15.58 13.54
N HIS A 174 16.67 14.70 14.21
CA HIS A 174 17.21 13.93 15.34
C HIS A 174 18.37 13.02 14.92
N TYR A 175 18.25 12.37 13.76
CA TYR A 175 19.36 11.57 13.23
C TYR A 175 20.62 12.40 13.03
N MET A 176 20.51 13.62 12.49
CA MET A 176 21.65 14.51 12.30
C MET A 176 22.23 15.01 13.65
N LEU A 177 21.37 15.28 14.64
CA LEU A 177 21.83 15.59 16.01
C LEU A 177 22.60 14.42 16.63
N ASP A 178 22.12 13.18 16.44
CA ASP A 178 22.79 11.97 16.90
C ASP A 178 24.13 11.69 16.16
N GLU A 179 24.34 12.32 15.00
CA GLU A 179 25.59 12.29 14.22
C GLU A 179 26.45 13.55 14.46
N ASP A 180 26.25 14.24 15.59
CA ASP A 180 27.03 15.42 16.01
C ASP A 180 26.98 16.60 15.02
N VAL A 181 25.98 16.67 14.14
CA VAL A 181 25.76 17.86 13.31
C VAL A 181 25.37 19.03 14.22
N PRO A 182 26.02 20.21 14.12
CA PRO A 182 25.78 21.35 15.01
C PRO A 182 24.46 22.05 14.70
N LEU A 183 23.35 21.35 14.98
CA LEU A 183 22.00 21.85 14.85
C LEU A 183 21.50 22.43 16.19
N PRO A 184 20.63 23.45 16.16
CA PRO A 184 19.96 23.90 17.39
C PRO A 184 19.17 22.74 18.01
N PRO A 185 19.27 22.48 19.34
CA PRO A 185 18.53 21.42 20.02
C PRO A 185 17.00 21.51 19.84
N ASN A 186 16.49 22.72 19.61
CA ASN A 186 15.08 23.02 19.43
C ASN A 186 14.64 23.09 17.95
N ILE A 187 15.45 22.57 17.01
CA ILE A 187 15.23 22.69 15.55
C ILE A 187 13.84 22.23 15.10
N VAL A 188 13.25 21.26 15.78
CA VAL A 188 11.89 20.72 15.50
C VAL A 188 10.93 20.87 16.68
N ALA A 189 11.34 21.62 17.73
CA ALA A 189 10.49 21.80 18.92
C ALA A 189 9.39 22.83 18.68
N ARG A 190 8.19 22.54 19.16
CA ARG A 190 7.02 23.44 19.13
C ARG A 190 6.78 24.06 17.74
N ILE A 191 6.86 23.25 16.70
CA ILE A 191 6.48 23.63 15.35
C ILE A 191 4.97 23.42 15.22
N GLU A 192 4.27 24.47 14.87
CA GLU A 192 2.84 24.44 14.63
C GLU A 192 2.56 23.69 13.32
N LEU A 193 1.62 22.77 13.36
CA LEU A 193 1.18 21.97 12.23
C LEU A 193 -0.30 22.21 11.99
N PRO A 194 -0.80 22.06 10.75
CA PRO A 194 -2.21 22.27 10.45
C PRO A 194 -3.09 21.29 11.23
N ASP A 195 -4.26 21.74 11.64
CA ASP A 195 -5.21 20.93 12.39
C ASP A 195 -5.67 19.72 11.59
N VAL A 196 -5.64 18.56 12.25
CA VAL A 196 -6.15 17.32 11.67
C VAL A 196 -7.57 17.09 12.15
N THR A 197 -8.53 17.27 11.25
CA THR A 197 -9.91 16.89 11.54
C THR A 197 -10.02 15.36 11.66
N PRO A 198 -10.44 14.83 12.81
CA PRO A 198 -10.65 13.41 12.99
C PRO A 198 -11.67 12.89 11.97
N ARG A 199 -11.32 11.81 11.29
CA ARG A 199 -12.26 11.16 10.38
C ARG A 199 -13.22 10.31 11.18
N VAL A 200 -14.50 10.69 11.22
CA VAL A 200 -15.56 9.81 11.70
C VAL A 200 -15.70 8.64 10.74
N THR A 201 -15.40 7.44 11.22
CA THR A 201 -15.58 6.20 10.44
C THR A 201 -16.94 5.61 10.80
N VAL A 202 -17.89 5.68 9.87
CA VAL A 202 -19.18 4.99 10.01
C VAL A 202 -18.94 3.52 9.67
N PRO A 203 -19.20 2.58 10.60
CA PRO A 203 -19.07 1.16 10.33
C PRO A 203 -20.01 0.73 9.20
N LEU A 204 -19.60 -0.28 8.44
CA LEU A 204 -20.45 -0.89 7.43
C LEU A 204 -21.64 -1.59 8.11
N SER A 205 -22.80 -1.62 7.44
CA SER A 205 -23.91 -2.48 7.85
C SER A 205 -23.69 -3.93 7.40
N PRO A 206 -24.40 -4.91 8.00
CA PRO A 206 -24.36 -6.30 7.54
C PRO A 206 -24.73 -6.45 6.04
N SER A 207 -25.76 -5.73 5.60
CA SER A 207 -26.18 -5.72 4.19
C SER A 207 -25.09 -5.17 3.26
N GLN A 208 -24.35 -4.14 3.69
CA GLN A 208 -23.23 -3.59 2.94
C GLN A 208 -22.06 -4.56 2.85
N VAL A 209 -21.75 -5.29 3.93
CA VAL A 209 -20.73 -6.35 3.92
C VAL A 209 -21.13 -7.46 2.95
N SER A 210 -22.38 -7.89 2.98
CA SER A 210 -22.93 -8.89 2.06
C SER A 210 -22.86 -8.42 0.60
N ALA A 211 -23.22 -7.16 0.36
CA ALA A 211 -23.19 -6.58 -0.98
C ALA A 211 -21.75 -6.53 -1.55
N VAL A 212 -20.75 -6.12 -0.74
CA VAL A 212 -19.37 -6.10 -1.21
C VAL A 212 -18.78 -7.50 -1.37
N ALA A 213 -19.20 -8.48 -0.56
CA ALA A 213 -18.80 -9.88 -0.74
C ALA A 213 -19.36 -10.44 -2.06
N ALA A 214 -20.66 -10.24 -2.33
CA ALA A 214 -21.31 -10.63 -3.58
C ALA A 214 -20.69 -9.92 -4.80
N ALA A 215 -20.37 -8.65 -4.68
CA ALA A 215 -19.68 -7.90 -5.72
C ALA A 215 -18.25 -8.43 -5.96
N MET A 216 -17.50 -8.73 -4.90
CA MET A 216 -16.18 -9.32 -5.01
C MET A 216 -16.21 -10.69 -5.67
N ARG A 217 -17.21 -11.52 -5.38
CA ARG A 217 -17.43 -12.82 -6.05
C ARG A 217 -17.56 -12.66 -7.56
N LYS A 218 -18.26 -11.61 -8.03
CA LYS A 218 -18.39 -11.31 -9.47
C LYS A 218 -17.10 -10.79 -10.09
N VAL A 219 -16.34 -9.97 -9.35
CA VAL A 219 -15.12 -9.29 -9.86
C VAL A 219 -13.91 -10.22 -9.81
N ALA A 220 -13.73 -10.93 -8.70
CA ALA A 220 -12.61 -11.82 -8.44
C ALA A 220 -13.03 -12.90 -7.42
N PRO A 221 -13.65 -14.02 -7.87
CA PRO A 221 -14.24 -15.04 -6.99
C PRO A 221 -13.29 -15.53 -5.89
N ARG A 222 -12.02 -15.72 -6.21
CA ARG A 222 -10.98 -16.12 -5.25
C ARG A 222 -10.77 -15.13 -4.11
N TYR A 223 -11.17 -13.87 -4.25
CA TYR A 223 -10.94 -12.83 -3.24
C TYR A 223 -12.15 -12.61 -2.33
N GLU A 224 -13.27 -13.29 -2.58
CA GLU A 224 -14.44 -13.19 -1.69
C GLU A 224 -14.12 -13.61 -0.26
N ALA A 225 -13.37 -14.70 -0.07
CA ALA A 225 -12.98 -15.17 1.25
C ALA A 225 -12.24 -14.11 2.09
N LEU A 226 -11.50 -13.21 1.43
CA LEU A 226 -10.84 -12.09 2.12
C LEU A 226 -11.84 -11.15 2.80
N ILE A 227 -13.02 -10.96 2.18
CA ILE A 227 -14.07 -10.10 2.72
C ILE A 227 -14.58 -10.71 4.02
N TRP A 228 -14.88 -12.01 4.02
CA TRP A 228 -15.35 -12.72 5.19
C TRP A 228 -14.29 -12.79 6.31
N LEU A 229 -13.01 -12.98 5.97
CA LEU A 229 -11.90 -12.92 6.93
C LEU A 229 -11.79 -11.52 7.58
N GLY A 230 -11.99 -10.45 6.82
CA GLY A 230 -12.01 -9.10 7.36
C GLY A 230 -13.21 -8.84 8.26
N ALA A 231 -14.41 -9.25 7.82
CA ALA A 231 -15.67 -8.94 8.49
C ALA A 231 -15.99 -9.87 9.68
N CYS A 232 -15.61 -11.14 9.63
CA CYS A 232 -15.99 -12.15 10.63
C CYS A 232 -14.83 -12.61 11.56
N ALA A 233 -13.58 -12.23 11.24
CA ALA A 233 -12.42 -12.50 12.09
C ALA A 233 -11.58 -11.24 12.38
N GLY A 234 -11.98 -10.07 11.87
CA GLY A 234 -11.27 -8.82 12.08
C GLY A 234 -9.81 -8.83 11.60
N LEU A 235 -9.49 -9.64 10.58
CA LEU A 235 -8.14 -9.71 10.06
C LEU A 235 -7.75 -8.41 9.33
N ARG A 236 -6.52 -7.95 9.55
CA ARG A 236 -5.95 -6.90 8.71
C ARG A 236 -5.68 -7.47 7.31
N GLN A 237 -5.69 -6.61 6.29
CA GLN A 237 -5.48 -7.04 4.89
C GLN A 237 -4.26 -7.96 4.72
N GLY A 238 -3.12 -7.56 5.27
CA GLY A 238 -1.90 -8.38 5.17
C GLY A 238 -1.98 -9.70 5.91
N GLU A 239 -2.70 -9.78 7.02
CA GLU A 239 -2.96 -11.01 7.78
C GLU A 239 -3.87 -11.95 6.98
N ALA A 240 -4.94 -11.41 6.38
CA ALA A 240 -5.82 -12.19 5.51
C ALA A 240 -5.08 -12.73 4.27
N PHE A 241 -4.15 -11.97 3.69
CA PHE A 241 -3.31 -12.43 2.58
C PHE A 241 -2.29 -13.50 3.00
N GLY A 242 -1.85 -13.49 4.27
CA GLY A 242 -0.86 -14.42 4.80
C GLY A 242 -1.45 -15.69 5.42
N LEU A 243 -2.77 -15.78 5.59
CA LEU A 243 -3.40 -16.93 6.22
C LEU A 243 -3.20 -18.20 5.39
N LYS A 244 -2.71 -19.26 6.04
CA LYS A 244 -2.49 -20.57 5.41
C LYS A 244 -3.64 -21.53 5.72
N ARG A 245 -3.87 -22.51 4.83
CA ARG A 245 -4.87 -23.56 5.03
C ARG A 245 -4.62 -24.35 6.35
N SER A 246 -3.36 -24.62 6.68
CA SER A 246 -2.95 -25.30 7.94
C SER A 246 -3.18 -24.49 9.20
N GLN A 247 -3.50 -23.20 9.07
CA GLN A 247 -3.77 -22.32 10.20
C GLN A 247 -5.28 -22.21 10.50
N VAL A 248 -6.13 -22.82 9.70
CA VAL A 248 -7.56 -22.99 9.97
C VAL A 248 -7.75 -24.32 10.70
N VAL A 249 -8.25 -24.26 11.94
CA VAL A 249 -8.58 -25.45 12.74
C VAL A 249 -10.07 -25.70 12.53
N TRP A 250 -10.37 -26.51 11.53
CA TRP A 250 -11.70 -26.69 10.95
C TRP A 250 -12.73 -27.27 11.93
N ASP A 251 -12.29 -28.16 12.82
CA ASP A 251 -13.10 -28.88 13.80
C ASP A 251 -13.34 -28.11 15.09
N GLN A 252 -12.60 -27.02 15.31
CA GLN A 252 -12.68 -26.21 16.53
C GLN A 252 -13.11 -24.78 16.29
N ASP A 253 -13.41 -24.42 15.05
CA ASP A 253 -13.76 -23.05 14.64
C ASP A 253 -12.68 -22.01 15.07
N LEU A 254 -11.40 -22.33 14.85
CA LEU A 254 -10.29 -21.46 15.25
C LEU A 254 -9.43 -21.04 14.03
N LEU A 255 -8.92 -19.83 14.07
CA LEU A 255 -7.90 -19.32 13.14
C LEU A 255 -6.61 -18.99 13.88
N ARG A 256 -5.49 -19.51 13.41
CA ARG A 256 -4.15 -19.19 13.93
C ARG A 256 -3.51 -18.12 13.06
N VAL A 257 -3.43 -16.89 13.54
CA VAL A 257 -2.80 -15.77 12.84
C VAL A 257 -1.34 -15.69 13.21
N ALA A 258 -0.43 -16.06 12.31
CA ALA A 258 1.00 -16.18 12.60
C ALA A 258 1.88 -15.33 11.67
N GLU A 259 1.40 -14.93 10.51
CA GLU A 259 2.14 -14.11 9.55
C GLU A 259 1.24 -13.11 8.84
N GLN A 260 1.87 -12.17 8.16
CA GLN A 260 1.19 -11.25 7.24
C GLN A 260 1.96 -11.17 5.93
N ARG A 261 1.30 -10.72 4.86
CA ARG A 261 1.94 -10.46 3.58
C ARG A 261 1.83 -9.01 3.17
N GLN A 262 2.89 -8.52 2.57
CA GLN A 262 2.97 -7.18 1.97
C GLN A 262 3.65 -7.32 0.61
N GLN A 263 3.02 -6.81 -0.44
CA GLN A 263 3.52 -6.94 -1.82
C GLN A 263 3.87 -8.40 -2.20
N GLY A 264 3.07 -9.35 -1.72
CA GLY A 264 3.28 -10.78 -1.96
C GLY A 264 4.32 -11.47 -1.05
N ASN A 265 5.13 -10.73 -0.31
CA ASN A 265 6.18 -11.27 0.56
C ASN A 265 5.67 -11.50 1.99
N ALA A 266 6.11 -12.60 2.61
CA ALA A 266 5.86 -12.86 4.02
C ALA A 266 6.63 -11.84 4.89
N VAL A 267 5.94 -11.24 5.84
CA VAL A 267 6.49 -10.24 6.76
C VAL A 267 6.02 -10.58 8.18
N ARG A 268 6.87 -10.35 9.16
CA ARG A 268 6.49 -10.53 10.58
C ARG A 268 5.30 -9.64 10.95
N LEU A 269 4.47 -10.14 11.82
CA LEU A 269 3.35 -9.38 12.38
C LEU A 269 3.88 -8.15 13.15
N LYS A 270 3.12 -7.05 13.08
CA LYS A 270 3.54 -5.75 13.59
C LYS A 270 3.71 -5.71 15.11
N THR A 271 2.87 -6.43 15.83
CA THR A 271 2.85 -6.45 17.31
C THR A 271 2.69 -7.87 17.84
N LYS A 272 3.07 -8.11 19.10
CA LYS A 272 2.83 -9.40 19.79
C LYS A 272 1.33 -9.74 19.83
N ALA A 273 0.47 -8.76 20.04
CA ALA A 273 -0.99 -8.93 20.03
C ALA A 273 -1.56 -9.35 18.66
N SER A 274 -0.80 -9.23 17.58
CA SER A 274 -1.22 -9.70 16.25
C SER A 274 -1.07 -11.22 16.10
N TYR A 275 -0.20 -11.87 16.90
CA TYR A 275 -0.10 -13.33 16.96
C TYR A 275 -1.24 -13.84 17.85
N ALA A 276 -2.19 -14.52 17.28
CA ALA A 276 -3.35 -14.98 18.04
C ALA A 276 -3.95 -16.26 17.45
N THR A 277 -4.50 -17.08 18.32
CA THR A 277 -5.51 -18.08 17.96
C THR A 277 -6.87 -17.45 18.26
N LEU A 278 -7.70 -17.30 17.25
CA LEU A 278 -8.97 -16.59 17.32
C LEU A 278 -10.12 -17.60 17.21
N PRO A 279 -11.04 -17.63 18.17
CA PRO A 279 -12.32 -18.27 17.95
C PRO A 279 -13.09 -17.48 16.89
N VAL A 280 -13.71 -18.18 15.97
CA VAL A 280 -14.52 -17.58 14.91
C VAL A 280 -15.88 -18.27 14.83
N ASP A 281 -16.83 -17.59 14.22
CA ASP A 281 -18.15 -18.17 14.00
C ASP A 281 -18.06 -19.31 12.96
N HIS A 282 -18.79 -20.39 13.19
CA HIS A 282 -18.89 -21.53 12.29
C HIS A 282 -19.29 -21.12 10.86
N PHE A 283 -20.09 -20.06 10.71
CA PHE A 283 -20.40 -19.47 9.43
C PHE A 283 -19.14 -19.12 8.62
N LEU A 284 -18.13 -18.52 9.27
CA LEU A 284 -16.87 -18.21 8.57
C LEU A 284 -16.18 -19.50 8.12
N ILE A 285 -16.10 -20.51 9.00
CA ILE A 285 -15.46 -21.80 8.66
C ILE A 285 -16.13 -22.45 7.46
N GLN A 286 -17.46 -22.43 7.40
CA GLN A 286 -18.22 -22.92 6.23
C GLN A 286 -17.86 -22.15 4.95
N ARG A 287 -17.77 -20.80 5.01
CA ARG A 287 -17.37 -19.99 3.85
C ARG A 287 -15.93 -20.28 3.40
N LEU A 288 -15.01 -20.52 4.35
CA LEU A 288 -13.64 -20.88 4.03
C LEU A 288 -13.55 -22.31 3.46
N ALA A 289 -14.35 -23.25 3.96
CA ALA A 289 -14.44 -24.61 3.40
C ALA A 289 -14.97 -24.58 1.95
N GLN A 290 -16.04 -23.82 1.68
CA GLN A 290 -16.54 -23.61 0.33
C GLN A 290 -15.48 -22.99 -0.59
N HIS A 291 -14.78 -21.95 -0.09
CA HIS A 291 -13.68 -21.32 -0.82
C HIS A 291 -12.58 -22.34 -1.17
N THR A 292 -12.18 -23.15 -0.20
CA THR A 292 -11.14 -24.17 -0.40
C THR A 292 -11.60 -25.22 -1.41
N ALA A 293 -12.84 -25.69 -1.33
CA ALA A 293 -13.37 -26.65 -2.30
C ALA A 293 -13.39 -26.12 -3.73
N LEU A 294 -13.71 -24.83 -3.92
CA LEU A 294 -13.80 -24.20 -5.25
C LEU A 294 -12.44 -23.76 -5.80
N HIS A 295 -11.45 -23.49 -4.94
CA HIS A 295 -10.24 -22.77 -5.30
C HIS A 295 -8.95 -23.40 -4.77
N SER A 296 -8.98 -24.66 -4.33
CA SER A 296 -7.79 -25.40 -3.84
C SER A 296 -6.68 -25.49 -4.88
N GLU A 297 -7.05 -25.58 -6.15
CA GLU A 297 -6.09 -25.66 -7.25
C GLU A 297 -6.05 -24.35 -8.05
N PRO A 298 -4.86 -23.93 -8.51
CA PRO A 298 -4.77 -22.86 -9.48
C PRO A 298 -5.43 -23.32 -10.79
N PRO A 299 -6.12 -22.42 -11.52
CA PRO A 299 -6.69 -22.79 -12.81
C PRO A 299 -5.61 -23.26 -13.77
N PRO A 300 -5.91 -24.25 -14.63
CA PRO A 300 -4.94 -24.81 -15.56
C PRO A 300 -4.34 -23.71 -16.44
N VAL A 301 -3.03 -23.74 -16.56
CA VAL A 301 -2.30 -22.80 -17.43
C VAL A 301 -2.45 -23.26 -18.87
N THR A 302 -2.88 -22.36 -19.76
CA THR A 302 -2.95 -22.72 -21.17
C THR A 302 -1.57 -23.11 -21.71
N PRO A 303 -1.44 -24.08 -22.63
CA PRO A 303 -0.16 -24.51 -23.18
C PRO A 303 0.69 -23.36 -23.74
N GLN A 304 0.03 -22.35 -24.33
CA GLN A 304 0.69 -21.16 -24.84
C GLN A 304 1.27 -20.27 -23.72
N ALA A 305 0.55 -20.12 -22.62
CA ALA A 305 1.03 -19.36 -21.45
C ALA A 305 2.19 -20.09 -20.76
N GLU A 306 2.14 -21.41 -20.70
CA GLU A 306 3.21 -22.25 -20.17
C GLU A 306 4.49 -22.16 -21.01
N ARG A 307 4.38 -22.27 -22.35
CA ARG A 307 5.52 -22.06 -23.25
C ARG A 307 6.17 -20.69 -23.06
N ARG A 308 5.36 -19.61 -22.90
CA ARG A 308 5.86 -18.26 -22.62
C ARG A 308 6.55 -18.15 -21.26
N ARG A 309 6.06 -18.88 -20.24
CA ARG A 309 6.69 -18.95 -18.91
C ARG A 309 8.06 -19.62 -19.02
N ARG A 310 8.15 -20.79 -19.62
CA ARG A 310 9.41 -21.53 -19.84
C ARG A 310 10.42 -20.74 -20.65
N ALA A 311 10.00 -20.07 -21.72
CA ALA A 311 10.86 -19.24 -22.57
C ALA A 311 11.44 -18.02 -21.82
N ARG A 312 10.80 -17.59 -20.72
CA ARG A 312 11.26 -16.48 -19.85
C ARG A 312 12.04 -16.97 -18.62
N GLY A 313 12.42 -18.25 -18.57
CA GLY A 313 13.11 -18.81 -17.40
C GLY A 313 12.26 -18.82 -16.13
N TYR A 314 10.93 -18.88 -16.28
CA TYR A 314 10.03 -18.86 -15.15
C TYR A 314 10.13 -20.17 -14.35
N ILE A 315 10.52 -20.04 -13.08
CA ILE A 315 10.48 -21.13 -12.09
C ILE A 315 9.20 -20.95 -11.29
N GLU A 316 8.38 -21.99 -11.21
CA GLU A 316 7.17 -21.97 -10.38
C GLU A 316 7.57 -21.89 -8.90
N PRO A 317 7.13 -20.86 -8.16
CA PRO A 317 7.41 -20.80 -6.74
C PRO A 317 6.69 -21.95 -6.01
N PRO A 318 7.27 -22.48 -4.93
CA PRO A 318 6.66 -23.55 -4.15
C PRO A 318 5.27 -23.11 -3.63
N ASP A 319 4.33 -24.07 -3.54
CA ASP A 319 3.04 -23.83 -2.87
C ASP A 319 3.30 -23.52 -1.40
N GLU A 320 3.02 -22.29 -1.01
CA GLU A 320 3.19 -21.84 0.38
C GLU A 320 2.00 -22.22 1.27
N GLY A 321 1.03 -22.96 0.74
CA GLY A 321 -0.16 -23.39 1.48
C GLY A 321 -1.11 -22.24 1.83
N LEU A 322 -1.07 -21.12 1.12
CA LEU A 322 -1.95 -19.98 1.36
C LEU A 322 -3.41 -20.37 1.16
N LEU A 323 -4.28 -19.85 2.03
CA LEU A 323 -5.71 -20.07 1.94
C LEU A 323 -6.29 -19.35 0.72
N VAL A 324 -5.90 -18.10 0.49
CA VAL A 324 -6.34 -17.30 -0.64
C VAL A 324 -5.16 -16.96 -1.54
N THR A 325 -5.29 -17.30 -2.80
CA THR A 325 -4.30 -17.03 -3.85
C THR A 325 -4.94 -16.26 -5.00
N ASN A 326 -4.12 -15.64 -5.83
CA ASN A 326 -4.60 -15.07 -7.09
C ASN A 326 -4.96 -16.19 -8.10
N ARG A 327 -5.47 -15.82 -9.27
CA ARG A 327 -5.84 -16.78 -10.34
C ARG A 327 -4.69 -17.65 -10.87
N PHE A 328 -3.45 -17.40 -10.47
CA PHE A 328 -2.28 -18.17 -10.85
C PHE A 328 -1.74 -19.04 -9.70
N GLY A 329 -2.47 -19.17 -8.59
CA GLY A 329 -2.02 -19.90 -7.40
C GLY A 329 -0.95 -19.18 -6.59
N ARG A 330 -0.71 -17.87 -6.84
CA ARG A 330 0.35 -17.08 -6.20
C ARG A 330 -0.20 -16.19 -5.10
N PRO A 331 0.66 -15.66 -4.23
CA PRO A 331 0.27 -14.66 -3.25
C PRO A 331 -0.48 -13.49 -3.88
N VAL A 332 -1.49 -13.00 -3.17
CA VAL A 332 -2.25 -11.81 -3.56
C VAL A 332 -1.34 -10.59 -3.44
N LEU A 333 -1.27 -9.77 -4.50
CA LEU A 333 -0.55 -8.50 -4.50
C LEU A 333 -1.49 -7.38 -4.07
N ASP A 334 -0.98 -6.44 -3.25
CA ASP A 334 -1.76 -5.28 -2.79
C ASP A 334 -2.35 -4.48 -3.96
N SER A 335 -1.59 -4.27 -5.05
CA SER A 335 -2.05 -3.52 -6.22
C SER A 335 -3.19 -4.21 -6.96
N ASP A 336 -3.11 -5.53 -7.17
CA ASP A 336 -4.17 -6.30 -7.82
C ASP A 336 -5.43 -6.33 -6.94
N PHE A 337 -5.27 -6.61 -5.65
CA PHE A 337 -6.39 -6.58 -4.72
C PHE A 337 -7.07 -5.20 -4.68
N HIS A 338 -6.33 -4.11 -4.57
CA HIS A 338 -6.89 -2.77 -4.53
C HIS A 338 -7.64 -2.39 -5.81
N GLU A 339 -7.21 -2.87 -6.97
CA GLU A 339 -7.97 -2.69 -8.22
C GLU A 339 -9.32 -3.41 -8.14
N LYS A 340 -9.32 -4.68 -7.73
CA LYS A 340 -10.53 -5.50 -7.60
C LYS A 340 -11.45 -4.97 -6.50
N TRP A 341 -10.88 -4.55 -5.36
CA TRP A 341 -11.60 -3.93 -4.25
C TRP A 341 -12.38 -2.70 -4.70
N ARG A 342 -11.74 -1.75 -5.39
CA ARG A 342 -12.41 -0.55 -5.90
C ARG A 342 -13.56 -0.88 -6.87
N LYS A 343 -13.38 -1.90 -7.71
CA LYS A 343 -14.46 -2.38 -8.59
C LYS A 343 -15.62 -2.98 -7.79
N ALA A 344 -15.33 -3.81 -6.79
CA ALA A 344 -16.32 -4.42 -5.93
C ALA A 344 -17.10 -3.37 -5.11
N VAL A 345 -16.41 -2.40 -4.52
CA VAL A 345 -17.00 -1.28 -3.77
C VAL A 345 -17.99 -0.50 -4.64
N ARG A 346 -17.61 -0.14 -5.87
CA ARG A 346 -18.50 0.54 -6.81
C ARG A 346 -19.71 -0.32 -7.21
N LEU A 347 -19.48 -1.60 -7.50
CA LEU A 347 -20.54 -2.53 -7.87
C LEU A 347 -21.53 -2.77 -6.72
N ALA A 348 -21.05 -2.70 -5.47
CA ALA A 348 -21.86 -2.82 -4.27
C ALA A 348 -22.60 -1.51 -3.90
N GLY A 349 -22.42 -0.43 -4.65
CA GLY A 349 -23.00 0.88 -4.36
C GLY A 349 -22.46 1.56 -3.08
N LEU A 350 -21.25 1.18 -2.65
CA LEU A 350 -20.62 1.75 -1.46
C LEU A 350 -19.79 2.99 -1.82
N PRO A 351 -19.57 3.90 -0.86
CA PRO A 351 -18.70 5.06 -1.07
C PRO A 351 -17.30 4.65 -1.54
N GLU A 352 -16.74 5.32 -2.54
CA GLU A 352 -15.42 4.98 -3.11
C GLU A 352 -14.28 5.01 -2.09
N ARG A 353 -14.43 5.77 -1.01
CA ARG A 353 -13.50 5.83 0.12
C ARG A 353 -13.53 4.61 1.04
N THR A 354 -14.43 3.64 0.81
CA THR A 354 -14.52 2.40 1.60
C THR A 354 -13.25 1.58 1.43
N ARG A 355 -12.62 1.21 2.56
CA ARG A 355 -11.36 0.46 2.60
C ARG A 355 -11.58 -0.94 3.14
N PHE A 356 -10.67 -1.86 2.83
CA PHE A 356 -10.68 -3.19 3.46
C PHE A 356 -10.67 -3.13 4.98
N HIS A 357 -9.99 -2.14 5.56
CA HIS A 357 -9.92 -1.97 7.00
C HIS A 357 -11.27 -1.64 7.65
N ASP A 358 -12.22 -1.12 6.89
CA ASP A 358 -13.57 -0.82 7.37
C ASP A 358 -14.37 -2.11 7.68
N LEU A 359 -13.97 -3.27 7.11
CA LEU A 359 -14.46 -4.59 7.52
C LEU A 359 -14.03 -4.95 8.95
N LYS A 360 -12.80 -4.62 9.34
CA LYS A 360 -12.34 -4.79 10.72
C LYS A 360 -13.08 -3.85 11.69
N HIS A 361 -13.38 -2.64 11.27
CA HIS A 361 -14.24 -1.74 12.06
C HIS A 361 -15.64 -2.34 12.25
N PHE A 362 -16.22 -2.89 11.17
CA PHE A 362 -17.48 -3.64 11.26
C PHE A 362 -17.40 -4.78 12.29
N TYR A 363 -16.36 -5.63 12.23
CA TYR A 363 -16.14 -6.72 13.16
C TYR A 363 -16.12 -6.24 14.62
N THR A 364 -15.30 -5.22 14.91
CA THR A 364 -15.17 -4.70 16.28
C THR A 364 -16.47 -4.08 16.78
N THR A 365 -17.17 -3.31 15.92
CA THR A 365 -18.47 -2.70 16.26
C THR A 365 -19.52 -3.77 16.49
N ALA A 366 -19.57 -4.81 15.64
CA ALA A 366 -20.51 -5.91 15.77
C ALA A 366 -20.30 -6.69 17.08
N LEU A 367 -19.07 -7.00 17.44
CA LEU A 367 -18.75 -7.63 18.72
C LEU A 367 -19.21 -6.76 19.89
N GLY A 368 -18.96 -5.47 19.81
CA GLY A 368 -19.32 -4.53 20.84
C GLY A 368 -20.82 -4.37 21.01
N ALA A 369 -21.51 -4.14 19.90
CA ALA A 369 -22.97 -3.96 19.89
C ALA A 369 -23.72 -5.22 20.37
N SER A 370 -23.07 -6.40 20.31
CA SER A 370 -23.69 -7.65 20.77
C SER A 370 -24.07 -7.64 22.26
N GLY A 371 -23.42 -6.82 23.08
CA GLY A 371 -23.59 -6.80 24.53
C GLY A 371 -23.17 -8.10 25.24
N LYS A 372 -22.65 -9.09 24.49
CA LYS A 372 -22.30 -10.42 25.01
C LYS A 372 -20.85 -10.52 25.48
N HIS A 373 -20.04 -9.52 25.17
CA HIS A 373 -18.61 -9.47 25.50
C HIS A 373 -18.28 -8.21 26.29
N ASP A 374 -17.53 -8.36 27.36
CA ASP A 374 -16.95 -7.22 28.05
C ASP A 374 -15.92 -6.50 27.15
N PRO A 375 -15.64 -5.21 27.40
CA PRO A 375 -14.74 -4.41 26.55
C PRO A 375 -13.31 -4.98 26.42
N LYS A 376 -12.78 -5.68 27.43
CA LYS A 376 -11.45 -6.33 27.36
C LYS A 376 -11.47 -7.53 26.41
N THR A 377 -12.54 -8.30 26.43
CA THR A 377 -12.76 -9.40 25.49
C THR A 377 -12.87 -8.89 24.07
N VAL A 378 -13.63 -7.81 23.83
CA VAL A 378 -13.72 -7.17 22.50
C VAL A 378 -12.34 -6.66 22.04
N GLN A 379 -11.57 -6.04 22.94
CA GLN A 379 -10.21 -5.60 22.63
C GLN A 379 -9.31 -6.78 22.23
N ALA A 380 -9.37 -7.88 23.00
CA ALA A 380 -8.58 -9.08 22.74
C ALA A 380 -8.95 -9.74 21.41
N LEU A 381 -10.24 -9.94 21.12
CA LEU A 381 -10.75 -10.49 19.86
C LEU A 381 -10.43 -9.59 18.67
N SER A 382 -10.52 -8.28 18.84
CA SER A 382 -10.15 -7.28 17.80
C SER A 382 -8.64 -7.12 17.65
N ARG A 383 -7.85 -7.63 18.59
CA ARG A 383 -6.38 -7.56 18.63
C ARG A 383 -5.89 -6.10 18.54
N HIS A 384 -6.55 -5.21 19.28
CA HIS A 384 -6.12 -3.83 19.43
C HIS A 384 -5.03 -3.75 20.51
N ALA A 385 -3.91 -3.07 20.18
CA ALA A 385 -2.80 -2.89 21.11
C ALA A 385 -3.16 -1.94 22.25
N GLU A 386 -3.92 -0.89 21.93
CA GLU A 386 -4.37 0.13 22.89
C GLU A 386 -5.89 0.03 23.08
N PHE A 387 -6.33 0.24 24.33
CA PHE A 387 -7.75 0.20 24.67
C PHE A 387 -8.52 1.35 23.99
N SER A 388 -7.87 2.50 23.79
CA SER A 388 -8.44 3.64 23.08
C SER A 388 -8.89 3.28 21.66
N GLU A 389 -8.14 2.45 20.93
CA GLU A 389 -8.55 1.98 19.58
C GLU A 389 -9.90 1.25 19.62
N THR A 390 -10.19 0.52 20.70
CA THR A 390 -11.47 -0.16 20.90
C THR A 390 -12.54 0.84 21.33
N TRP A 391 -12.23 1.71 22.28
CA TRP A 391 -13.16 2.67 22.84
C TRP A 391 -13.61 3.72 21.80
N ASP A 392 -12.69 4.25 20.99
CA ASP A 392 -13.02 5.18 19.92
C ASP A 392 -13.96 4.57 18.86
N THR A 393 -13.85 3.24 18.66
CA THR A 393 -14.78 2.49 17.79
C THR A 393 -16.14 2.29 18.46
N TYR A 394 -16.18 2.22 19.80
CA TYR A 394 -17.36 1.97 20.62
C TYR A 394 -18.17 3.25 20.90
N ALA A 395 -17.50 4.41 21.00
CA ALA A 395 -18.11 5.68 21.36
C ALA A 395 -19.06 6.24 20.29
N HIS A 396 -19.07 5.66 19.10
CA HIS A 396 -20.11 5.95 18.12
C HIS A 396 -21.35 5.10 18.44
N PRO A 397 -22.53 5.71 18.65
CA PRO A 397 -23.73 4.97 18.93
C PRO A 397 -23.92 3.92 17.83
N PRO A 398 -24.11 2.64 18.19
CA PRO A 398 -24.35 1.62 17.20
C PRO A 398 -25.64 2.00 16.45
N LEU A 399 -25.58 2.08 15.14
CA LEU A 399 -26.76 1.87 14.33
C LEU A 399 -27.34 0.56 14.85
N ALA A 400 -28.57 0.59 15.38
CA ALA A 400 -29.21 -0.51 16.09
C ALA A 400 -28.89 -1.87 15.46
N VAL A 401 -27.95 -2.58 16.06
CA VAL A 401 -27.58 -3.94 15.68
C VAL A 401 -28.10 -4.82 16.81
N GLU A 402 -29.42 -5.03 16.80
CA GLU A 402 -30.04 -5.96 17.73
C GLU A 402 -29.52 -7.37 17.47
N GLY A 403 -29.02 -8.03 18.51
CA GLY A 403 -28.89 -9.47 18.55
C GLY A 403 -27.57 -10.10 18.11
N VAL A 404 -26.43 -9.46 18.36
CA VAL A 404 -25.13 -9.96 17.91
C VAL A 404 -24.33 -10.67 19.03
N THR A 405 -24.15 -12.01 18.94
CA THR A 405 -23.19 -12.80 19.77
C THR A 405 -21.99 -13.28 18.96
N VAL A 406 -21.14 -14.24 19.49
CA VAL A 406 -20.13 -14.94 18.66
C VAL A 406 -20.83 -15.88 17.66
N ALA A 407 -22.07 -16.25 17.92
CA ALA A 407 -23.03 -16.64 16.91
C ALA A 407 -23.57 -15.44 16.10
N VAL A 408 -22.86 -14.32 16.14
CA VAL A 408 -23.20 -13.03 15.59
C VAL A 408 -23.40 -13.09 14.09
N PHE A 409 -22.46 -13.72 13.42
CA PHE A 409 -22.39 -13.62 11.98
C PHE A 409 -23.37 -14.57 11.30
N ARG A 410 -23.68 -15.70 11.93
CA ARG A 410 -24.74 -16.61 11.46
C ARG A 410 -26.09 -15.94 11.48
N THR A 411 -26.42 -15.21 12.53
CA THR A 411 -27.69 -14.49 12.66
C THR A 411 -27.73 -13.26 11.75
N VAL A 412 -26.64 -12.50 11.71
CA VAL A 412 -26.51 -11.29 10.88
C VAL A 412 -26.54 -11.60 9.39
N PHE A 413 -26.03 -12.77 8.98
CA PHE A 413 -25.98 -13.20 7.60
C PHE A 413 -26.94 -14.37 7.29
N SER A 414 -27.92 -14.65 8.14
CA SER A 414 -28.90 -15.73 7.95
C SER A 414 -29.66 -15.67 6.61
N HIS A 415 -29.77 -14.49 6.01
CA HIS A 415 -30.36 -14.28 4.68
C HIS A 415 -29.45 -14.72 3.51
N ILE A 416 -28.19 -15.16 3.78
CA ILE A 416 -27.23 -15.56 2.74
C ILE A 416 -27.10 -17.09 2.66
N ASP A 417 -27.81 -17.85 3.49
CA ASP A 417 -27.72 -19.32 3.58
C ASP A 417 -28.31 -20.09 2.37
N ALA A 418 -28.53 -19.43 1.23
CA ALA A 418 -28.79 -20.14 -0.01
C ALA A 418 -27.48 -20.83 -0.48
N PRO A 419 -27.48 -22.16 -0.71
CA PRO A 419 -26.31 -22.86 -1.23
C PRO A 419 -25.92 -22.22 -2.57
N LEU A 420 -24.62 -21.94 -2.72
CA LEU A 420 -24.08 -21.52 -4.02
C LEU A 420 -24.31 -22.67 -4.99
N ALA A 421 -25.32 -22.51 -5.87
CA ALA A 421 -25.51 -23.41 -6.97
C ALA A 421 -24.21 -23.45 -7.78
N ALA A 422 -23.65 -24.64 -7.97
CA ALA A 422 -22.57 -24.87 -8.87
C ALA A 422 -23.03 -24.49 -10.30
N SER A 423 -22.49 -23.41 -10.83
CA SER A 423 -22.63 -23.02 -12.25
C SER A 423 -21.32 -23.16 -12.95
#